data_279e3690116a1747795de59b46dbfe89
#
_entry.id   279e3690116a1747795de59b46dbfe89
#
_cell.length_a   1.000
_cell.length_b   1.000
_cell.length_c   1.000
_cell.angle_alpha   90.00
_cell.angle_beta   90.00
_cell.angle_gamma   90.00
#
_symmetry.space_group_name_H-M   'P 1'
#
loop_
_entity.id
_entity.type
_entity.pdbx_description
1 polymer ?
#
loop_
_entity_poly.entity_id
_entity_poly.type
_entity_poly.pdbx_seq_one_letter_code
_entity_poly.pdbx_strand_id
1 'polypeptide(L)'
;MANFFTDNSDLKHHLTHPLMQRIVALKEREYADARKYDYAPVDFEDAMDSYEKVLEIAGEICGEIVAPNAESVDHEGPRVVDGHVEYASGTARNLDALVKAGLMGISLPRRYGGLNFSLVP
;
A
#
# COMPACT_ATOMS: atom_id res chain seq x y z
N MET A 1 15.54 -12.17 -0.55
CA MET A 1 14.42 -11.71 -1.39
C MET A 1 14.34 -10.21 -1.35
N ALA A 2 14.08 -9.55 -2.47
CA ALA A 2 14.04 -8.10 -2.53
C ALA A 2 12.74 -7.56 -1.92
N ASN A 3 12.87 -6.57 -1.06
CA ASN A 3 11.72 -5.87 -0.48
C ASN A 3 12.01 -4.37 -0.47
N PHE A 4 11.26 -3.63 -1.24
CA PHE A 4 11.52 -2.19 -1.43
C PHE A 4 11.27 -1.34 -0.19
N PHE A 5 10.57 -1.85 0.80
CA PHE A 5 10.41 -1.18 2.07
C PHE A 5 11.49 -1.57 3.09
N THR A 6 11.69 -2.86 3.34
CA THR A 6 12.65 -3.31 4.35
C THR A 6 14.10 -3.04 3.98
N ASP A 7 14.38 -2.99 2.67
CA ASP A 7 15.72 -2.72 2.14
C ASP A 7 16.02 -1.21 2.01
N ASN A 8 15.05 -0.33 2.35
CA ASN A 8 15.17 1.11 2.20
C ASN A 8 15.00 1.84 3.54
N SER A 9 16.13 2.25 4.12
CA SER A 9 16.15 2.97 5.40
C SER A 9 15.47 4.34 5.36
N ASP A 10 15.41 4.98 4.19
CA ASP A 10 14.79 6.31 4.03
C ASP A 10 13.27 6.22 4.19
N LEU A 11 12.65 5.18 3.64
CA LEU A 11 11.21 4.94 3.84
C LEU A 11 10.89 4.67 5.31
N LYS A 12 11.70 3.88 5.99
CA LYS A 12 11.56 3.65 7.43
C LYS A 12 11.74 4.92 8.24
N HIS A 13 12.70 5.76 7.85
CA HIS A 13 12.92 7.06 8.51
C HIS A 13 11.67 7.96 8.39
N HIS A 14 11.07 8.05 7.22
CA HIS A 14 9.84 8.82 7.02
C HIS A 14 8.67 8.26 7.83
N LEU A 15 8.51 6.95 7.87
CA LEU A 15 7.45 6.30 8.64
C LEU A 15 7.57 6.58 10.15
N THR A 16 8.78 6.65 10.67
CA THR A 16 9.05 6.87 12.10
C THR A 16 9.25 8.34 12.47
N HIS A 17 8.89 9.27 11.58
CA HIS A 17 9.02 10.71 11.83
C HIS A 17 8.24 11.12 13.09
N PRO A 18 8.78 12.04 13.93
CA PRO A 18 8.13 12.45 15.20
C PRO A 18 6.69 12.98 15.04
N LEU A 19 6.33 13.56 13.88
CA LEU A 19 4.98 14.05 13.61
C LEU A 19 3.97 12.95 13.30
N MET A 20 4.41 11.71 13.07
CA MET A 20 3.50 10.61 12.74
C MET A 20 2.46 10.36 13.81
N GLN A 21 2.82 10.51 15.09
CA GLN A 21 1.86 10.35 16.19
C GLN A 21 0.67 11.29 16.04
N ARG A 22 0.91 12.56 15.69
CA ARG A 22 -0.14 13.54 15.46
C ARG A 22 -0.91 13.29 14.16
N ILE A 23 -0.22 12.94 13.09
CA ILE A 23 -0.82 12.64 11.79
C ILE A 23 -1.79 11.46 11.92
N VAL A 24 -1.36 10.39 12.56
CA VAL A 24 -2.18 9.18 12.75
C VAL A 24 -3.37 9.48 13.66
N ALA A 25 -3.17 10.17 14.78
CA ALA A 25 -4.26 10.55 15.68
C ALA A 25 -5.35 11.36 14.96
N LEU A 26 -4.96 12.32 14.12
CA LEU A 26 -5.90 13.12 13.32
C LEU A 26 -6.64 12.26 12.28
N LYS A 27 -5.92 11.43 11.53
CA LYS A 27 -6.52 10.57 10.51
C LYS A 27 -7.46 9.54 11.13
N GLU A 28 -7.10 8.97 12.26
CA GLU A 28 -7.89 7.98 13.00
C GLU A 28 -8.98 8.63 13.88
N ARG A 29 -9.08 9.95 13.90
CA ARG A 29 -10.04 10.67 14.75
C ARG A 29 -9.99 10.22 16.21
N GLU A 30 -8.78 10.23 16.78
CA GLU A 30 -8.49 9.71 18.12
C GLU A 30 -8.96 8.25 18.29
N TYR A 31 -8.74 7.42 17.24
CA TYR A 31 -9.05 5.99 17.21
C TYR A 31 -10.54 5.66 17.37
N ALA A 32 -11.40 6.53 16.83
CA ALA A 32 -12.85 6.39 16.94
C ALA A 32 -13.41 5.11 16.31
N ASP A 33 -12.72 4.52 15.34
CA ASP A 33 -13.16 3.32 14.66
C ASP A 33 -12.83 2.01 15.40
N ALA A 34 -12.02 2.05 16.45
CA ALA A 34 -11.56 0.86 17.19
C ALA A 34 -12.69 -0.03 17.70
N ARG A 35 -13.85 0.55 18.02
CA ARG A 35 -15.03 -0.19 18.50
C ARG A 35 -15.95 -0.71 17.40
N LYS A 36 -15.74 -0.25 16.15
CA LYS A 36 -16.62 -0.57 15.02
C LYS A 36 -16.03 -1.61 14.08
N TYR A 37 -14.71 -1.65 13.97
CA TYR A 37 -13.99 -2.48 13.03
C TYR A 37 -12.87 -3.22 13.74
N ASP A 38 -12.84 -4.53 13.64
CA ASP A 38 -11.87 -5.39 14.33
C ASP A 38 -10.41 -5.11 13.90
N TYR A 39 -10.24 -4.62 12.67
CA TYR A 39 -8.92 -4.28 12.12
C TYR A 39 -8.51 -2.81 12.30
N ALA A 40 -9.37 -1.99 12.94
CA ALA A 40 -9.02 -0.61 13.23
C ALA A 40 -8.08 -0.52 14.43
N PRO A 41 -7.03 0.34 14.37
CA PRO A 41 -6.09 0.45 15.47
C PRO A 41 -6.73 1.04 16.72
N VAL A 42 -6.28 0.58 17.87
CA VAL A 42 -6.77 1.06 19.17
C VAL A 42 -5.93 2.23 19.71
N ASP A 43 -4.70 2.34 19.25
CA ASP A 43 -3.75 3.39 19.63
C ASP A 43 -2.68 3.61 18.55
N PHE A 44 -1.74 4.50 18.82
CA PHE A 44 -0.66 4.84 17.90
C PHE A 44 0.27 3.66 17.61
N GLU A 45 0.61 2.88 18.61
CA GLU A 45 1.53 1.74 18.45
C GLU A 45 0.91 0.68 17.54
N ASP A 46 -0.35 0.36 17.76
CA ASP A 46 -1.11 -0.57 16.93
C ASP A 46 -1.27 -0.07 15.47
N ALA A 47 -1.50 1.24 15.30
CA ALA A 47 -1.53 1.86 13.97
C ALA A 47 -0.19 1.75 13.23
N MET A 48 0.92 2.03 13.92
CA MET A 48 2.26 1.96 13.32
C MET A 48 2.63 0.53 12.95
N ASP A 49 2.28 -0.45 13.77
CA ASP A 49 2.46 -1.87 13.48
C ASP A 49 1.70 -2.29 12.22
N SER A 50 0.47 -1.81 12.07
CA SER A 50 -0.33 -2.03 10.86
C SER A 50 0.28 -1.37 9.61
N TYR A 51 0.78 -0.15 9.74
CA TYR A 51 1.46 0.56 8.65
C TYR A 51 2.70 -0.19 8.19
N GLU A 52 3.54 -0.62 9.12
CA GLU A 52 4.75 -1.36 8.82
C GLU A 52 4.46 -2.66 8.08
N LYS A 53 3.48 -3.44 8.56
CA LYS A 53 3.06 -4.69 7.90
C LYS A 53 2.55 -4.47 6.48
N VAL A 54 1.73 -3.45 6.26
CA VAL A 54 1.21 -3.16 4.92
C VAL A 54 2.31 -2.71 3.98
N LEU A 55 3.26 -1.89 4.46
CA LEU A 55 4.42 -1.46 3.67
C LEU A 55 5.38 -2.61 3.36
N GLU A 56 5.55 -3.56 4.27
CA GLU A 56 6.33 -4.78 4.01
C GLU A 56 5.69 -5.60 2.88
N ILE A 57 4.37 -5.79 2.91
CA ILE A 57 3.65 -6.50 1.84
C ILE A 57 3.78 -5.75 0.51
N ALA A 58 3.60 -4.43 0.51
CA ALA A 58 3.77 -3.62 -0.69
C ALA A 58 5.21 -3.68 -1.22
N GLY A 59 6.19 -3.61 -0.32
CA GLY A 59 7.61 -3.71 -0.66
C GLY A 59 7.99 -5.06 -1.27
N GLU A 60 7.41 -6.15 -0.76
CA GLU A 60 7.60 -7.50 -1.32
C GLU A 60 6.98 -7.61 -2.73
N ILE A 61 5.76 -7.12 -2.92
CA ILE A 61 5.12 -7.09 -4.26
C ILE A 61 5.97 -6.30 -5.24
N CYS A 62 6.47 -5.14 -4.84
CA CYS A 62 7.34 -4.31 -5.68
C CYS A 62 8.65 -5.04 -6.03
N GLY A 63 9.30 -5.68 -5.06
CA GLY A 63 10.58 -6.37 -5.24
C GLY A 63 10.49 -7.68 -6.01
N GLU A 64 9.47 -8.48 -5.73
CA GLU A 64 9.37 -9.86 -6.25
C GLU A 64 8.47 -10.00 -7.49
N ILE A 65 7.57 -9.05 -7.71
CA ILE A 65 6.60 -9.12 -8.83
C ILE A 65 6.80 -7.98 -9.81
N VAL A 66 6.80 -6.72 -9.35
CA VAL A 66 6.82 -5.55 -10.24
C VAL A 66 8.19 -5.33 -10.84
N ALA A 67 9.23 -5.25 -10.02
CA ALA A 67 10.59 -4.96 -10.50
C ALA A 67 11.10 -6.02 -11.50
N PRO A 68 10.92 -7.34 -11.30
CA PRO A 68 11.41 -8.34 -12.24
C PRO A 68 10.77 -8.28 -13.62
N ASN A 69 9.57 -7.73 -13.76
CA ASN A 69 8.89 -7.65 -15.05
C ASN A 69 8.93 -6.24 -15.69
N ALA A 70 9.58 -5.27 -15.04
CA ALA A 70 9.57 -3.88 -15.49
C ALA A 70 10.08 -3.71 -16.93
N GLU A 71 11.18 -4.36 -17.29
CA GLU A 71 11.75 -4.31 -18.64
C GLU A 71 10.81 -4.90 -19.68
N SER A 72 10.20 -6.05 -19.39
CA SER A 72 9.26 -6.69 -20.32
C SER A 72 7.97 -5.89 -20.48
N VAL A 73 7.49 -5.24 -19.42
CA VAL A 73 6.32 -4.34 -19.46
C VAL A 73 6.61 -3.12 -20.33
N ASP A 74 7.78 -2.51 -20.16
CA ASP A 74 8.18 -1.36 -20.98
C ASP A 74 8.30 -1.74 -22.47
N HIS A 75 8.87 -2.90 -22.75
CA HIS A 75 9.06 -3.39 -24.11
C HIS A 75 7.75 -3.76 -24.81
N GLU A 76 6.83 -4.44 -24.12
CA GLU A 76 5.51 -4.82 -24.64
C GLU A 76 4.61 -3.60 -24.82
N GLY A 77 4.57 -2.71 -23.84
CA GLY A 77 3.74 -1.51 -23.83
C GLY A 77 2.24 -1.76 -23.90
N PRO A 78 1.44 -0.72 -23.75
CA PRO A 78 0.00 -0.80 -23.97
C PRO A 78 -0.32 -0.76 -25.46
N ARG A 79 -1.45 -1.35 -25.86
CA ARG A 79 -1.94 -1.31 -27.24
C ARG A 79 -3.44 -1.08 -27.28
N VAL A 80 -3.93 -0.59 -28.40
CA VAL A 80 -5.37 -0.43 -28.65
C VAL A 80 -5.87 -1.62 -29.46
N VAL A 81 -6.86 -2.32 -28.91
CA VAL A 81 -7.53 -3.47 -29.57
C VAL A 81 -9.03 -3.24 -29.51
N ASP A 82 -9.68 -3.22 -30.66
CA ASP A 82 -11.14 -3.03 -30.77
C ASP A 82 -11.70 -1.82 -30.00
N GLY A 83 -10.96 -0.71 -30.00
CA GLY A 83 -11.34 0.51 -29.28
C GLY A 83 -11.07 0.50 -27.77
N HIS A 84 -10.43 -0.53 -27.24
CA HIS A 84 -10.02 -0.64 -25.86
C HIS A 84 -8.50 -0.62 -25.71
N VAL A 85 -8.04 -0.12 -24.58
CA VAL A 85 -6.62 -0.21 -24.22
C VAL A 85 -6.38 -1.55 -23.52
N GLU A 86 -5.49 -2.35 -24.09
CA GLU A 86 -4.95 -3.54 -23.41
C GLU A 86 -3.58 -3.19 -22.84
N TYR A 87 -3.41 -3.47 -21.56
CA TYR A 87 -2.12 -3.30 -20.88
C TYR A 87 -1.15 -4.41 -21.25
N ALA A 88 0.14 -4.13 -21.08
CA ALA A 88 1.13 -5.20 -21.08
C ALA A 88 0.76 -6.29 -20.08
N SER A 89 1.08 -7.54 -20.40
CA SER A 89 0.73 -8.70 -19.56
C SER A 89 1.28 -8.58 -18.12
N GLY A 90 2.49 -8.05 -17.99
CA GLY A 90 3.10 -7.77 -16.67
C GLY A 90 2.32 -6.72 -15.86
N THR A 91 1.79 -5.68 -16.53
CA THR A 91 0.95 -4.67 -15.86
C THR A 91 -0.31 -5.28 -15.25
N ALA A 92 -1.02 -6.12 -15.99
CA ALA A 92 -2.20 -6.82 -15.50
C ALA A 92 -1.86 -7.69 -14.27
N ARG A 93 -0.75 -8.42 -14.33
CA ARG A 93 -0.25 -9.24 -13.21
C ARG A 93 0.09 -8.39 -11.99
N ASN A 94 0.73 -7.25 -12.18
CA ASN A 94 1.09 -6.33 -11.11
C ASN A 94 -0.15 -5.78 -10.41
N LEU A 95 -1.15 -5.33 -11.17
CA LEU A 95 -2.42 -4.85 -10.65
C LEU A 95 -3.17 -5.93 -9.89
N ASP A 96 -3.22 -7.15 -10.41
CA ASP A 96 -3.85 -8.28 -9.73
C ASP A 96 -3.21 -8.57 -8.36
N ALA A 97 -1.88 -8.52 -8.26
CA ALA A 97 -1.16 -8.69 -7.01
C ALA A 97 -1.52 -7.59 -5.98
N LEU A 98 -1.58 -6.33 -6.41
CA LEU A 98 -1.96 -5.20 -5.54
C LEU A 98 -3.42 -5.29 -5.08
N VAL A 99 -4.33 -5.70 -5.98
CA VAL A 99 -5.76 -5.91 -5.65
C VAL A 99 -5.92 -7.04 -4.63
N LYS A 100 -5.26 -8.17 -4.85
CA LYS A 100 -5.30 -9.31 -3.92
C LYS A 100 -4.74 -8.98 -2.54
N ALA A 101 -3.74 -8.12 -2.48
CA ALA A 101 -3.17 -7.63 -1.23
C ALA A 101 -4.04 -6.56 -0.53
N GLY A 102 -5.15 -6.11 -1.14
CA GLY A 102 -6.05 -5.11 -0.56
C GLY A 102 -5.51 -3.67 -0.61
N LEU A 103 -4.51 -3.39 -1.44
CA LEU A 103 -3.82 -2.09 -1.45
C LEU A 103 -4.56 -0.99 -2.23
N MET A 104 -5.57 -1.35 -3.04
CA MET A 104 -6.27 -0.37 -3.88
C MET A 104 -7.10 0.65 -3.09
N GLY A 105 -7.55 0.29 -1.91
CA GLY A 105 -8.35 1.15 -1.03
C GLY A 105 -7.64 1.60 0.23
N ILE A 106 -6.31 1.62 0.24
CA ILE A 106 -5.50 1.83 1.45
C ILE A 106 -5.85 3.13 2.20
N SER A 107 -6.12 4.22 1.50
CA SER A 107 -6.45 5.53 2.08
C SER A 107 -7.95 5.78 2.23
N LEU A 108 -8.80 4.91 1.69
CA LEU A 108 -10.24 5.06 1.80
C LEU A 108 -10.74 4.78 3.23
N PRO A 109 -11.80 5.48 3.67
CA PRO A 109 -12.42 5.19 4.96
C PRO A 109 -12.88 3.73 5.09
N ARG A 110 -12.81 3.19 6.31
CA ARG A 110 -13.20 1.81 6.61
C ARG A 110 -14.65 1.48 6.26
N ARG A 111 -15.55 2.47 6.34
CA ARG A 111 -16.95 2.31 5.92
C ARG A 111 -17.14 1.93 4.45
N TYR A 112 -16.10 2.17 3.63
CA TYR A 112 -16.06 1.77 2.23
C TYR A 112 -15.10 0.60 1.95
N GLY A 113 -14.67 -0.08 2.99
CA GLY A 113 -13.77 -1.23 2.88
C GLY A 113 -12.29 -0.89 2.82
N GLY A 114 -11.91 0.37 3.04
CA GLY A 114 -10.52 0.81 3.04
C GLY A 114 -9.81 0.60 4.39
N LEU A 115 -8.53 0.91 4.42
CA LEU A 115 -7.71 0.82 5.65
C LEU A 115 -7.61 2.14 6.40
N ASN A 116 -8.11 3.24 5.81
CA ASN A 116 -8.06 4.58 6.38
C ASN A 116 -6.64 5.08 6.69
N PHE A 117 -5.63 4.63 5.94
CA PHE A 117 -4.26 5.11 6.12
C PHE A 117 -4.14 6.60 5.77
N SER A 118 -3.21 7.29 6.41
CA SER A 118 -2.83 8.65 6.05
C SER A 118 -2.07 8.66 4.72
N LEU A 119 -1.79 9.86 4.18
CA LEU A 119 -0.98 10.02 2.97
C LEU A 119 0.52 9.84 3.22
N VAL A 120 0.93 9.78 4.47
CA VAL A 120 2.24 9.38 4.93
C VAL A 120 1.99 8.17 5.82
N PRO A 121 2.33 7.03 5.45
CA PRO A 121 3.47 6.44 4.76
C PRO A 121 3.37 6.38 3.25
#